data_c037abbc8e159ee563c5d4967156e617
#
_entry.id   c037abbc8e159ee563c5d4967156e617
#
_cell.length_a   1.000
_cell.length_b   1.000
_cell.length_c   1.000
_cell.angle_alpha   90.00
_cell.angle_beta   90.00
_cell.angle_gamma   90.00
#
_symmetry.space_group_name_H-M   'P 1'
#
loop_
_entity.id
_entity.type
_entity.pdbx_description
1 polymer ?
#
loop_
_entity_poly.entity_id
_entity_poly.type
_entity_poly.pdbx_seq_one_letter_code
_entity_poly.pdbx_strand_id
1 'polypeptide(L)'
;IIFNNGLNRPGLNYSSVEIISLPIFENGIYIQEAEEAFMPEMPTFTYDMDQDYYTPSQGGAFELADGNILVTISTMKTILELDLAGEIVFEYYHDENGNKYNIIKRLILLNANMLYIFIT
;
A
#
# COMPACT_ATOMS: atom_id res chain seq x y z
N ILE A 1 9.26 1.61 2.22
CA ILE A 1 7.83 1.27 2.35
C ILE A 1 7.69 0.19 3.41
N ILE A 2 6.68 0.30 4.24
CA ILE A 2 6.33 -0.67 5.28
C ILE A 2 4.90 -1.11 5.05
N PHE A 3 4.66 -2.43 5.07
CA PHE A 3 3.32 -2.99 5.22
C PHE A 3 3.12 -3.40 6.67
N ASN A 4 2.16 -2.78 7.34
CA ASN A 4 1.84 -3.05 8.74
C ASN A 4 0.55 -3.89 8.81
N ASN A 5 0.68 -5.12 9.25
CA ASN A 5 -0.47 -6.04 9.38
C ASN A 5 -1.54 -5.53 10.36
N GLY A 6 -1.15 -4.73 11.35
CA GLY A 6 -2.07 -4.12 12.29
C GLY A 6 -2.66 -5.08 13.34
N LEU A 7 -2.06 -6.24 13.55
CA LEU A 7 -2.49 -7.18 14.57
C LEU A 7 -2.33 -6.57 15.97
N ASN A 8 -3.38 -6.65 16.78
CA ASN A 8 -3.44 -6.09 18.14
C ASN A 8 -3.32 -4.56 18.20
N ARG A 9 -3.71 -3.84 17.17
CA ARG A 9 -3.88 -2.38 17.27
C ARG A 9 -4.91 -2.02 18.35
N PRO A 10 -4.74 -0.91 19.06
CA PRO A 10 -5.79 -0.37 19.91
C PRO A 10 -7.05 -0.05 19.09
N GLY A 11 -8.19 -0.57 19.50
CA GLY A 11 -9.46 -0.39 18.78
C GLY A 11 -9.69 -1.48 17.72
N LEU A 12 -10.05 -1.08 16.51
CA LEU A 12 -10.29 -2.01 15.39
C LEU A 12 -8.99 -2.39 14.71
N ASN A 13 -8.84 -3.67 14.40
CA ASN A 13 -7.72 -4.13 13.59
C ASN A 13 -7.90 -3.71 12.13
N TYR A 14 -6.84 -3.15 11.55
CA TYR A 14 -6.74 -2.83 10.14
C TYR A 14 -5.27 -2.89 9.71
N SER A 15 -5.01 -3.19 8.47
CA SER A 15 -3.67 -3.14 7.88
C SER A 15 -3.39 -1.74 7.33
N SER A 16 -2.12 -1.36 7.24
CA SER A 16 -1.73 -0.07 6.65
C SER A 16 -0.49 -0.21 5.79
N VAL A 17 -0.35 0.71 4.84
CA VAL A 17 0.87 0.94 4.08
C VAL A 17 1.45 2.28 4.50
N GLU A 18 2.72 2.30 4.83
CA GLU A 18 3.41 3.49 5.31
C GLU A 18 4.70 3.70 4.51
N ILE A 19 4.96 4.93 4.09
CA ILE A 19 6.23 5.35 3.51
C ILE A 19 6.94 6.22 4.52
N ILE A 20 8.14 5.82 4.91
CA ILE A 20 8.98 6.55 5.85
C ILE A 20 10.23 7.02 5.10
N SER A 21 10.50 8.31 5.15
CA SER A 21 11.78 8.87 4.73
C SER A 21 12.80 8.68 5.84
N LEU A 22 13.90 8.01 5.53
CA LEU A 22 14.95 7.78 6.53
C LEU A 22 15.59 9.11 6.95
N PRO A 23 16.12 9.20 8.18
CA PRO A 23 16.85 10.37 8.64
C PRO A 23 18.09 10.61 7.79
N ILE A 24 18.69 11.79 7.92
CA ILE A 24 19.90 12.17 7.18
C ILE A 24 21.03 11.19 7.52
N PHE A 25 21.68 10.67 6.48
CA PHE A 25 22.82 9.76 6.60
C PHE A 25 24.09 10.49 6.18
N GLU A 26 24.95 10.75 7.14
CA GLU A 26 26.22 11.44 6.90
C GLU A 26 27.39 10.63 7.47
N ASN A 27 28.46 10.53 6.70
CA ASN A 27 29.70 9.84 7.11
C ASN A 27 29.47 8.41 7.67
N GLY A 28 28.48 7.68 7.14
CA GLY A 28 28.17 6.33 7.59
C GLY A 28 27.27 6.24 8.82
N ILE A 29 26.69 7.34 9.29
CA ILE A 29 25.89 7.41 10.51
C ILE A 29 24.58 8.16 10.23
N TYR A 30 23.46 7.65 10.76
CA TYR A 30 22.22 8.40 10.81
C TYR A 30 22.29 9.48 11.88
N ILE A 31 21.91 10.71 11.51
CA ILE A 31 21.92 11.85 12.43
C ILE A 31 20.71 11.75 13.36
N GLN A 32 20.97 11.88 14.65
CA GLN A 32 19.96 11.91 15.72
C GLN A 32 20.25 13.13 16.60
N GLU A 33 19.21 13.91 16.87
CA GLU A 33 19.30 14.96 17.89
C GLU A 33 19.42 14.35 19.29
N ALA A 34 20.10 15.04 20.17
CA ALA A 34 20.35 14.54 21.51
C ALA A 34 19.04 14.29 22.29
N GLU A 35 18.90 13.10 22.85
CA GLU A 35 17.75 12.68 23.67
C GLU A 35 16.42 12.57 22.92
N GLU A 36 16.42 12.69 21.59
CA GLU A 36 15.23 12.54 20.76
C GLU A 36 15.24 11.20 20.01
N ALA A 37 14.07 10.77 19.55
CA ALA A 37 13.98 9.63 18.64
C ALA A 37 14.54 9.99 17.25
N PHE A 38 14.97 8.98 16.49
CA PHE A 38 15.31 9.21 15.10
C PHE A 38 14.11 9.74 14.31
N MET A 39 14.34 10.75 13.50
CA MET A 39 13.33 11.25 12.53
C MET A 39 13.09 10.21 11.42
N PRO A 40 11.95 10.24 10.74
CA PRO A 40 10.87 11.23 10.90
C PRO A 40 9.93 10.87 12.05
N GLU A 41 9.27 11.87 12.61
CA GLU A 41 8.25 11.70 13.64
C GLU A 41 6.99 11.01 13.07
N MET A 42 6.68 11.27 11.81
CA MET A 42 5.52 10.74 11.10
C MET A 42 5.92 10.18 9.73
N PRO A 43 5.21 9.16 9.22
CA PRO A 43 5.35 8.73 7.83
C PRO A 43 5.07 9.86 6.84
N THR A 44 5.73 9.84 5.69
CA THR A 44 5.45 10.79 4.60
C THR A 44 4.18 10.43 3.83
N PHE A 45 3.75 9.19 3.93
CA PHE A 45 2.51 8.67 3.37
C PHE A 45 1.97 7.59 4.29
N THR A 46 0.66 7.60 4.49
CA THR A 46 -0.06 6.54 5.20
C THR A 46 -1.34 6.22 4.47
N TYR A 47 -1.58 4.96 4.20
CA TYR A 47 -2.86 4.46 3.72
C TYR A 47 -3.36 3.43 4.73
N ASP A 48 -4.37 3.81 5.49
CA ASP A 48 -5.07 2.93 6.41
C ASP A 48 -6.14 2.17 5.63
N MET A 49 -6.01 0.85 5.60
CA MET A 49 -7.01 -0.01 4.99
C MET A 49 -8.19 -0.14 5.92
N ASP A 50 -9.39 -0.21 5.36
CA ASP A 50 -10.56 -0.57 6.13
C ASP A 50 -10.55 -2.08 6.48
N GLN A 51 -11.58 -2.53 7.18
CA GLN A 51 -11.70 -3.93 7.59
C GLN A 51 -11.84 -4.89 6.42
N ASP A 52 -12.24 -4.39 5.25
CA ASP A 52 -12.40 -5.19 4.03
C ASP A 52 -11.04 -5.64 3.45
N TYR A 53 -9.94 -5.00 3.88
CA TYR A 53 -8.58 -5.34 3.45
C TYR A 53 -7.63 -5.68 4.60
N TYR A 54 -8.17 -6.14 5.73
CA TYR A 54 -7.34 -6.53 6.86
C TYR A 54 -6.69 -7.90 6.66
N THR A 55 -5.38 -8.00 6.93
CA THR A 55 -4.64 -9.25 6.97
C THR A 55 -3.73 -9.29 8.22
N PRO A 56 -4.06 -10.17 9.20
CA PRO A 56 -3.32 -10.22 10.47
C PRO A 56 -1.89 -10.72 10.33
N SER A 57 -1.58 -11.37 9.21
CA SER A 57 -0.25 -11.94 8.94
C SER A 57 -0.02 -12.01 7.44
N GLN A 58 1.25 -11.96 7.05
CA GLN A 58 1.67 -11.96 5.66
C GLN A 58 1.05 -10.78 4.89
N GLY A 59 1.62 -10.43 3.83
CA GLY A 59 1.24 -9.27 3.03
C GLY A 59 2.50 -8.49 2.66
N GLY A 60 2.34 -7.48 1.85
CA GLY A 60 3.46 -6.67 1.44
C GLY A 60 3.04 -5.45 0.65
N ALA A 61 3.91 -4.47 0.57
CA ALA A 61 3.73 -3.28 -0.23
C ALA A 61 5.03 -2.98 -0.98
N PHE A 62 4.93 -2.67 -2.27
CA PHE A 62 6.06 -2.42 -3.17
C PHE A 62 5.76 -1.22 -4.06
N GLU A 63 6.73 -0.33 -4.20
CA GLU A 63 6.64 0.76 -5.15
C GLU A 63 6.83 0.24 -6.57
N LEU A 64 5.95 0.65 -7.47
CA LEU A 64 6.02 0.38 -8.89
C LEU A 64 6.82 1.46 -9.61
N ALA A 65 7.22 1.20 -10.84
CA ALA A 65 8.06 2.11 -11.63
C ALA A 65 7.40 3.47 -11.93
N ASP A 66 6.08 3.53 -11.89
CA ASP A 66 5.27 4.75 -12.07
C ASP A 66 5.00 5.51 -10.76
N GLY A 67 5.50 4.98 -9.62
CA GLY A 67 5.31 5.55 -8.30
C GLY A 67 4.07 5.05 -7.57
N ASN A 68 3.19 4.27 -8.21
CA ASN A 68 2.09 3.61 -7.53
C ASN A 68 2.60 2.52 -6.59
N ILE A 69 1.75 2.04 -5.71
CA ILE A 69 2.10 1.04 -4.70
C ILE A 69 1.29 -0.23 -4.93
N LEU A 70 1.97 -1.33 -5.22
CA LEU A 70 1.37 -2.65 -5.27
C LEU A 70 1.27 -3.21 -3.85
N VAL A 71 0.08 -3.63 -3.45
CA VAL A 71 -0.20 -4.17 -2.12
C VAL A 71 -0.77 -5.57 -2.23
N THR A 72 -0.21 -6.49 -1.44
CA THR A 72 -0.72 -7.86 -1.33
C THR A 72 -1.39 -8.09 0.01
N ILE A 73 -2.62 -8.58 0.00
CA ILE A 73 -3.42 -8.89 1.17
C ILE A 73 -3.65 -10.40 1.20
N SER A 74 -2.70 -11.11 1.80
CA SER A 74 -2.54 -12.56 1.60
C SER A 74 -3.71 -13.37 2.10
N THR A 75 -4.26 -13.04 3.27
CA THR A 75 -5.40 -13.80 3.84
C THR A 75 -6.66 -13.65 3.02
N MET A 76 -6.78 -12.59 2.25
CA MET A 76 -7.93 -12.30 1.38
C MET A 76 -7.67 -12.67 -0.08
N LYS A 77 -6.45 -13.16 -0.41
CA LYS A 77 -6.05 -13.49 -1.78
C LYS A 77 -6.26 -12.31 -2.74
N THR A 78 -5.99 -11.11 -2.25
CA THR A 78 -6.24 -9.84 -2.95
C THR A 78 -4.94 -9.12 -3.24
N ILE A 79 -4.86 -8.50 -4.39
CA ILE A 79 -3.80 -7.57 -4.79
C ILE A 79 -4.46 -6.25 -5.13
N LEU A 80 -3.92 -5.17 -4.57
CA LEU A 80 -4.34 -3.80 -4.86
C LEU A 80 -3.20 -3.04 -5.51
N GLU A 81 -3.54 -2.05 -6.32
CA GLU A 81 -2.65 -0.97 -6.70
C GLU A 81 -3.24 0.34 -6.19
N LEU A 82 -2.44 1.06 -5.42
CA LEU A 82 -2.76 2.37 -4.87
C LEU A 82 -1.98 3.44 -5.62
N ASP A 83 -2.63 4.55 -5.93
CA ASP A 83 -1.89 5.75 -6.32
C ASP A 83 -1.41 6.55 -5.09
N LEU A 84 -0.59 7.57 -5.32
CA LEU A 84 -0.06 8.41 -4.23
C LEU A 84 -1.12 9.32 -3.56
N ALA A 85 -2.33 9.38 -4.09
CA ALA A 85 -3.47 9.99 -3.41
C ALA A 85 -4.18 9.02 -2.47
N GLY A 86 -3.76 7.73 -2.45
CA GLY A 86 -4.38 6.68 -1.65
C GLY A 86 -5.64 6.08 -2.29
N GLU A 87 -5.83 6.30 -3.59
CA GLU A 87 -6.96 5.72 -4.31
C GLU A 87 -6.60 4.34 -4.85
N ILE A 88 -7.51 3.37 -4.69
CA ILE A 88 -7.36 2.06 -5.34
C ILE A 88 -7.64 2.22 -6.82
N VAL A 89 -6.60 2.08 -7.65
CA VAL A 89 -6.71 2.17 -9.12
C VAL A 89 -6.87 0.82 -9.79
N PHE A 90 -6.43 -0.23 -9.12
CA PHE A 90 -6.59 -1.62 -9.58
C PHE A 90 -6.82 -2.54 -8.40
N GLU A 91 -7.68 -3.55 -8.58
CA GLU A 91 -7.91 -4.61 -7.61
C GLU A 91 -8.05 -5.95 -8.34
N TYR A 92 -7.38 -6.96 -7.80
CA TYR A 92 -7.48 -8.34 -8.25
C TYR A 92 -7.72 -9.23 -7.04
N TYR A 93 -8.67 -10.11 -7.10
CA TYR A 93 -8.92 -11.06 -6.02
C TYR A 93 -9.44 -12.40 -6.53
N HIS A 94 -9.32 -13.43 -5.69
CA HIS A 94 -9.96 -14.72 -5.87
C HIS A 94 -11.10 -14.87 -4.87
N ASP A 95 -12.25 -15.33 -5.33
CA ASP A 95 -13.32 -15.76 -4.42
C ASP A 95 -13.01 -17.16 -3.81
N GLU A 96 -13.89 -17.62 -2.93
CA GLU A 96 -13.75 -18.92 -2.26
C GLU A 96 -13.77 -20.11 -3.25
N ASN A 97 -14.39 -19.93 -4.41
CA ASN A 97 -14.46 -20.95 -5.46
C ASN A 97 -13.27 -20.89 -6.42
N GLY A 98 -12.32 -19.98 -6.20
CA GLY A 98 -11.16 -19.77 -7.04
C GLY A 98 -11.42 -18.98 -8.33
N ASN A 99 -12.60 -18.35 -8.46
CA ASN A 99 -12.85 -17.42 -9.54
C ASN A 99 -11.99 -16.17 -9.36
N LYS A 100 -11.54 -15.62 -10.49
CA LYS A 100 -10.64 -14.46 -10.54
C LYS A 100 -11.41 -13.23 -10.96
N TYR A 101 -11.19 -12.14 -10.27
CA TYR A 101 -11.81 -10.86 -10.56
C TYR A 101 -10.77 -9.77 -10.67
N ASN A 102 -10.90 -8.94 -11.71
CA ASN A 102 -10.07 -7.75 -11.91
C ASN A 102 -11.00 -6.54 -11.95
N ILE A 103 -10.73 -5.56 -11.12
CA ILE A 103 -11.45 -4.30 -11.09
C ILE A 103 -10.48 -3.17 -11.33
N ILE A 104 -10.67 -2.42 -12.41
CA ILE A 104 -9.94 -1.18 -12.65
C ILE A 104 -10.84 -0.06 -12.18
N LYS A 105 -10.48 0.57 -11.07
CA LYS A 105 -11.29 1.64 -10.47
C LYS A 105 -10.99 3.03 -11.06
N ARG A 106 -9.88 3.15 -11.79
CA ARG A 106 -9.48 4.40 -12.45
C ARG A 106 -9.12 4.15 -13.91
N LEU A 107 -9.70 4.94 -14.81
CA LEU A 107 -9.28 4.97 -16.21
C LEU A 107 -7.97 5.75 -16.30
N ILE A 108 -6.85 5.08 -16.48
CA ILE A 108 -5.59 5.74 -16.80
C ILE A 108 -5.62 5.99 -18.31
N LEU A 109 -5.70 7.24 -18.73
CA LEU A 109 -5.49 7.64 -20.11
C LEU A 109 -4.01 7.45 -20.46
N LEU A 110 -3.65 6.24 -20.85
CA LEU A 110 -2.37 5.94 -21.46
C LEU A 110 -2.41 6.34 -22.92
N ASN A 111 -2.09 7.58 -23.24
CA ASN A 111 -2.04 8.16 -24.56
C ASN A 111 -3.40 8.36 -25.28
N ALA A 112 -3.53 9.49 -25.97
CA ALA A 112 -4.74 9.98 -26.64
C ALA A 112 -5.33 9.07 -27.73
N ASN A 113 -4.78 7.88 -27.97
CA ASN A 113 -5.18 6.98 -29.07
C ASN A 113 -5.51 5.54 -28.66
N MET A 114 -5.54 5.20 -27.38
CA MET A 114 -5.95 3.85 -26.95
C MET A 114 -6.90 3.91 -25.76
N LEU A 115 -8.17 3.73 -26.05
CA LEU A 115 -9.22 3.51 -25.06
C LEU A 115 -9.40 2.00 -24.91
N TYR A 116 -8.93 1.40 -23.83
CA TYR A 116 -9.29 0.04 -23.46
C TYR A 116 -10.32 0.10 -22.33
N ILE A 117 -11.53 -0.31 -22.63
CA ILE A 117 -12.58 -0.56 -21.64
C ILE A 117 -12.58 -2.07 -21.39
N PHE A 118 -12.10 -2.49 -20.24
CA PHE A 118 -12.35 -3.83 -19.75
C PHE A 118 -13.47 -3.77 -18.71
N ILE A 119 -14.68 -4.12 -19.16
CA ILE A 119 -15.80 -4.43 -18.27
C ILE A 119 -15.96 -5.95 -18.34
N THR A 120 -15.66 -6.61 -17.25
CA THR A 120 -16.05 -8.01 -17.04
C THR A 120 -16.91 -8.12 -15.82
#